data_6b1f0d48839b492b2902125869d59cc9
#
_entry.id   6b1f0d48839b492b2902125869d59cc9
#
_cell.length_a   1.000
_cell.length_b   1.000
_cell.length_c   1.000
_cell.angle_alpha   90.00
_cell.angle_beta   90.00
_cell.angle_gamma   90.00
#
_symmetry.space_group_name_H-M   'P 1'
#
loop_
_entity.id
_entity.type
_entity.pdbx_description
1 polymer ?
#
loop_
_entity_poly.entity_id
_entity_poly.type
_entity_poly.pdbx_seq_one_letter_code
_entity_poly.pdbx_strand_id
1 'polypeptide(L)'
;MRISSLLLLLLAGFSLQAQQPKADSAAMRRIANHILSNYQCYRDLHDLCKNIGHRLTGSPQAEQAVQWGKQVMEGIGCDRVFLQDVMVPHWVRGREEGAWISKSGKRTPVVISSLGNAVGTGEGGLKAPVLMVNHIDDLKRMSPAEVKGKIVFYNFRFDQTHVNTFEGYGPCVYYRWGAPSEAAKLGAAGVVIRSVSTAFDDKPHTGSISYDKRYPSIPAVAISNVHADELEALMLGEGGVTMEFTTTCQMLPDVPSHNVVGEIRGSEHPEEIIVFGGHLDSWDIGEGAHDDGAGVVQAMEVLRVFKELGIRPKRTIRAVLFMNEENGLRGALRYAELAKQNAEKHILAIESDAGGATPYGFSLGMDPGQEAKVRGWRQLFLPYNVYNFERHGGGADIGPLRRQFGTPVMGLMPDSQRYFDMHHSANDVFENVHRRELCLGASALAQMVYLVSTYGL
;
A
#
# COMPACT_ATOMS: atom_id res chain seq x y z
N MET A 1 40.02 -4.95 -52.01
CA MET A 1 38.78 -5.72 -51.68
C MET A 1 38.52 -5.97 -50.19
N ARG A 2 39.19 -5.30 -49.23
CA ARG A 2 38.98 -5.53 -47.78
C ARG A 2 38.22 -4.38 -47.05
N ILE A 3 38.03 -3.22 -47.69
CA ILE A 3 37.34 -2.06 -47.09
C ILE A 3 35.81 -2.13 -47.22
N SER A 4 35.31 -2.77 -48.29
CA SER A 4 33.85 -2.90 -48.52
C SER A 4 33.15 -3.85 -47.54
N SER A 5 33.84 -4.88 -47.01
CA SER A 5 33.24 -5.82 -46.04
C SER A 5 33.10 -5.24 -44.64
N LEU A 6 33.97 -4.31 -44.25
CA LEU A 6 33.91 -3.63 -42.96
C LEU A 6 32.74 -2.62 -42.87
N LEU A 7 32.46 -1.94 -43.99
CA LEU A 7 31.35 -0.98 -44.08
C LEU A 7 29.98 -1.68 -44.05
N LEU A 8 29.87 -2.87 -44.63
CA LEU A 8 28.62 -3.68 -44.58
C LEU A 8 28.32 -4.21 -43.18
N LEU A 9 29.34 -4.61 -42.41
CA LEU A 9 29.19 -5.03 -41.04
C LEU A 9 28.79 -3.88 -40.09
N LEU A 10 29.33 -2.68 -40.32
CA LEU A 10 28.95 -1.47 -39.57
C LEU A 10 27.51 -1.04 -39.88
N LEU A 11 27.10 -1.09 -41.14
CA LEU A 11 25.72 -0.76 -41.55
C LEU A 11 24.70 -1.80 -41.06
N ALA A 12 25.06 -3.08 -41.01
CA ALA A 12 24.21 -4.12 -40.45
C ALA A 12 24.06 -3.97 -38.89
N GLY A 13 25.12 -3.58 -38.19
CA GLY A 13 25.11 -3.27 -36.78
C GLY A 13 24.21 -2.07 -36.42
N PHE A 14 24.26 -1.00 -37.20
CA PHE A 14 23.39 0.17 -37.04
C PHE A 14 21.93 -0.16 -37.37
N SER A 15 21.65 -1.03 -38.33
CA SER A 15 20.28 -1.44 -38.69
C SER A 15 19.65 -2.30 -37.61
N LEU A 16 20.39 -3.20 -36.98
CA LEU A 16 19.92 -4.03 -35.87
C LEU A 16 19.65 -3.18 -34.63
N GLN A 17 20.52 -2.23 -34.30
CA GLN A 17 20.36 -1.34 -33.17
C GLN A 17 19.17 -0.36 -33.30
N ALA A 18 18.84 0.05 -34.52
CA ALA A 18 17.69 0.92 -34.83
C ALA A 18 16.35 0.16 -34.94
N GLN A 19 16.36 -1.16 -35.12
CA GLN A 19 15.14 -1.98 -35.17
C GLN A 19 14.61 -2.36 -33.80
N GLN A 20 15.45 -2.51 -32.76
CA GLN A 20 15.08 -2.91 -31.41
C GLN A 20 14.11 -1.92 -30.73
N PRO A 21 14.37 -0.57 -30.68
CA PRO A 21 13.44 0.38 -30.09
C PRO A 21 12.06 0.43 -30.78
N LYS A 22 12.00 0.13 -32.08
CA LYS A 22 10.73 0.05 -32.83
C LYS A 22 9.91 -1.19 -32.46
N ALA A 23 10.57 -2.33 -32.26
CA ALA A 23 9.92 -3.55 -31.85
C ALA A 23 9.35 -3.44 -30.42
N ASP A 24 10.12 -2.88 -29.48
CA ASP A 24 9.67 -2.65 -28.10
C ASP A 24 8.50 -1.66 -28.05
N SER A 25 8.59 -0.54 -28.78
CA SER A 25 7.49 0.42 -28.88
C SER A 25 6.21 -0.22 -29.43
N ALA A 26 6.32 -1.13 -30.41
CA ALA A 26 5.19 -1.87 -30.95
C ALA A 26 4.60 -2.86 -29.93
N ALA A 27 5.45 -3.61 -29.19
CA ALA A 27 5.01 -4.53 -28.15
C ALA A 27 4.33 -3.78 -26.99
N MET A 28 4.92 -2.71 -26.49
CA MET A 28 4.34 -1.86 -25.45
C MET A 28 3.00 -1.26 -25.88
N ARG A 29 2.88 -0.86 -27.16
CA ARG A 29 1.62 -0.37 -27.75
C ARG A 29 0.55 -1.47 -27.75
N ARG A 30 0.90 -2.70 -28.11
CA ARG A 30 -0.03 -3.83 -28.09
C ARG A 30 -0.52 -4.12 -26.68
N ILE A 31 0.38 -4.12 -25.67
CA ILE A 31 0.06 -4.27 -24.26
C ILE A 31 -0.95 -3.21 -23.81
N ALA A 32 -0.62 -1.92 -24.04
CA ALA A 32 -1.48 -0.81 -23.63
C ALA A 32 -2.86 -0.86 -24.33
N ASN A 33 -2.88 -1.08 -25.63
CA ASN A 33 -4.14 -1.15 -26.39
C ASN A 33 -5.04 -2.28 -25.87
N HIS A 34 -4.45 -3.44 -25.57
CA HIS A 34 -5.18 -4.59 -25.08
C HIS A 34 -5.83 -4.30 -23.72
N ILE A 35 -5.06 -3.84 -22.73
CA ILE A 35 -5.53 -3.53 -21.37
C ILE A 35 -6.59 -2.42 -21.40
N LEU A 36 -6.34 -1.34 -22.16
CA LEU A 36 -7.24 -0.18 -22.25
C LEU A 36 -8.55 -0.49 -23.00
N SER A 37 -8.57 -1.51 -23.88
CA SER A 37 -9.77 -1.91 -24.60
C SER A 37 -10.61 -2.93 -23.82
N ASN A 38 -9.98 -3.81 -23.07
CA ASN A 38 -10.63 -4.90 -22.34
C ASN A 38 -11.01 -4.56 -20.91
N TYR A 39 -10.23 -3.69 -20.25
CA TYR A 39 -10.39 -3.21 -18.86
C TYR A 39 -10.82 -4.30 -17.87
N GLN A 40 -10.24 -5.53 -18.01
CA GLN A 40 -10.60 -6.65 -17.14
C GLN A 40 -10.18 -6.43 -15.70
N CYS A 41 -9.01 -5.81 -15.45
CA CYS A 41 -8.57 -5.44 -14.09
C CYS A 41 -9.62 -4.57 -13.36
N TYR A 42 -10.38 -3.71 -14.07
CA TYR A 42 -11.43 -2.92 -13.43
C TYR A 42 -12.65 -3.76 -13.03
N ARG A 43 -12.98 -4.81 -13.81
CA ARG A 43 -14.02 -5.76 -13.41
C ARG A 43 -13.58 -6.62 -12.25
N ASP A 44 -12.32 -7.07 -12.25
CA ASP A 44 -11.75 -7.84 -11.16
C ASP A 44 -11.72 -7.01 -9.86
N LEU A 45 -11.41 -5.70 -9.94
CA LEU A 45 -11.51 -4.78 -8.80
C LEU A 45 -12.96 -4.64 -8.30
N HIS A 46 -13.94 -4.53 -9.23
CA HIS A 46 -15.35 -4.51 -8.85
C HIS A 46 -15.72 -5.77 -8.07
N ASP A 47 -15.33 -6.94 -8.56
CA ASP A 47 -15.64 -8.21 -7.88
C ASP A 47 -14.99 -8.28 -6.50
N LEU A 48 -13.74 -7.86 -6.37
CA LEU A 48 -13.03 -7.83 -5.09
C LEU A 48 -13.71 -6.88 -4.09
N CYS A 49 -14.06 -5.67 -4.52
CA CYS A 49 -14.67 -4.66 -3.65
C CYS A 49 -16.15 -4.95 -3.34
N LYS A 50 -16.95 -5.34 -4.32
CA LYS A 50 -18.41 -5.43 -4.16
C LYS A 50 -18.91 -6.81 -3.75
N ASN A 51 -18.20 -7.88 -4.12
CA ASN A 51 -18.62 -9.24 -3.80
C ASN A 51 -17.91 -9.78 -2.56
N ILE A 52 -16.71 -9.28 -2.23
CA ILE A 52 -15.93 -9.67 -1.04
C ILE A 52 -15.93 -8.52 -0.01
N GLY A 53 -15.58 -7.30 -0.44
CA GLY A 53 -15.53 -6.12 0.41
C GLY A 53 -14.21 -5.98 1.17
N HIS A 54 -14.26 -5.41 2.38
CA HIS A 54 -13.08 -5.27 3.24
C HIS A 54 -12.43 -6.62 3.55
N ARG A 55 -11.10 -6.65 3.70
CA ARG A 55 -10.33 -7.89 3.72
C ARG A 55 -9.26 -7.91 4.81
N LEU A 56 -9.56 -7.32 5.98
CA LEU A 56 -8.59 -7.30 7.08
C LEU A 56 -8.21 -8.72 7.47
N THR A 57 -6.93 -8.95 7.71
CA THR A 57 -6.40 -10.30 8.02
C THR A 57 -7.12 -10.94 9.20
N GLY A 58 -7.37 -12.24 9.08
CA GLY A 58 -8.15 -13.01 10.05
C GLY A 58 -9.67 -12.98 9.80
N SER A 59 -10.17 -12.10 8.93
CA SER A 59 -11.59 -12.07 8.58
C SER A 59 -11.95 -13.17 7.58
N PRO A 60 -13.22 -13.60 7.54
CA PRO A 60 -13.71 -14.50 6.49
C PRO A 60 -13.55 -13.93 5.08
N GLN A 61 -13.62 -12.60 4.93
CA GLN A 61 -13.44 -11.92 3.66
C GLN A 61 -12.00 -11.99 3.15
N ALA A 62 -11.00 -11.93 4.05
CA ALA A 62 -9.60 -12.14 3.66
C ALA A 62 -9.38 -13.53 3.07
N GLU A 63 -9.98 -14.57 3.66
CA GLU A 63 -9.91 -15.94 3.11
C GLU A 63 -10.67 -16.05 1.77
N GLN A 64 -11.84 -15.40 1.64
CA GLN A 64 -12.56 -15.35 0.35
C GLN A 64 -11.71 -14.67 -0.72
N ALA A 65 -10.97 -13.60 -0.39
CA ALA A 65 -10.07 -12.91 -1.31
C ALA A 65 -8.89 -13.81 -1.73
N VAL A 66 -8.33 -14.62 -0.83
CA VAL A 66 -7.30 -15.61 -1.15
C VAL A 66 -7.82 -16.60 -2.19
N GLN A 67 -9.01 -17.17 -1.98
CA GLN A 67 -9.61 -18.12 -2.91
C GLN A 67 -9.99 -17.46 -4.24
N TRP A 68 -10.49 -16.25 -4.22
CA TRP A 68 -10.79 -15.45 -5.41
C TRP A 68 -9.52 -15.17 -6.24
N GLY A 69 -8.45 -14.68 -5.61
CA GLY A 69 -7.18 -14.39 -6.30
C GLY A 69 -6.59 -15.64 -6.96
N LYS A 70 -6.64 -16.79 -6.25
CA LYS A 70 -6.22 -18.09 -6.79
C LYS A 70 -7.04 -18.47 -8.02
N GLN A 71 -8.38 -18.40 -7.94
CA GLN A 71 -9.28 -18.74 -9.04
C GLN A 71 -9.08 -17.83 -10.27
N VAL A 72 -8.90 -16.52 -10.06
CA VAL A 72 -8.61 -15.58 -11.15
C VAL A 72 -7.30 -15.93 -11.85
N MET A 73 -6.21 -16.21 -11.11
CA MET A 73 -4.92 -16.57 -11.69
C MET A 73 -4.96 -17.93 -12.40
N GLU A 74 -5.72 -18.90 -11.89
CA GLU A 74 -5.98 -20.18 -12.56
C GLU A 74 -6.75 -19.96 -13.87
N GLY A 75 -7.77 -19.09 -13.85
CA GLY A 75 -8.56 -18.71 -15.03
C GLY A 75 -7.75 -17.98 -16.10
N ILE A 76 -6.75 -17.21 -15.73
CA ILE A 76 -5.76 -16.59 -16.64
C ILE A 76 -4.93 -17.66 -17.36
N GLY A 77 -4.80 -18.85 -16.79
CA GLY A 77 -4.00 -19.93 -17.34
C GLY A 77 -2.52 -19.75 -17.05
N CYS A 78 -2.17 -19.28 -15.85
CA CYS A 78 -0.80 -19.26 -15.37
C CYS A 78 -0.19 -20.66 -15.42
N ASP A 79 1.12 -20.76 -15.63
CA ASP A 79 1.80 -22.07 -15.69
C ASP A 79 1.83 -22.76 -14.32
N ARG A 80 1.77 -21.95 -13.25
CA ARG A 80 1.65 -22.40 -11.88
C ARG A 80 0.88 -21.39 -11.04
N VAL A 81 -0.06 -21.87 -10.23
CA VAL A 81 -0.74 -21.09 -9.18
C VAL A 81 -0.65 -21.86 -7.88
N PHE A 82 -0.25 -21.18 -6.80
CA PHE A 82 -0.12 -21.82 -5.50
C PHE A 82 -0.32 -20.84 -4.35
N LEU A 83 -0.64 -21.37 -3.19
CA LEU A 83 -0.77 -20.63 -1.94
C LEU A 83 0.50 -20.82 -1.10
N GLN A 84 0.94 -19.75 -0.44
CA GLN A 84 2.03 -19.82 0.55
C GLN A 84 1.46 -19.59 1.94
N ASP A 85 1.54 -20.57 2.80
CA ASP A 85 1.01 -20.53 4.17
C ASP A 85 1.71 -19.45 4.99
N VAL A 86 0.92 -18.67 5.70
CA VAL A 86 1.38 -17.66 6.66
C VAL A 86 0.42 -17.56 7.84
N MET A 87 0.96 -17.40 9.05
CA MET A 87 0.17 -17.08 10.25
C MET A 87 0.05 -15.58 10.39
N VAL A 88 -1.17 -15.07 10.50
CA VAL A 88 -1.46 -13.63 10.54
C VAL A 88 -2.18 -13.23 11.82
N PRO A 89 -2.02 -11.97 12.28
CA PRO A 89 -2.78 -11.47 13.42
C PRO A 89 -4.27 -11.40 13.08
N HIS A 90 -5.10 -11.63 14.09
CA HIS A 90 -6.56 -11.55 14.00
C HIS A 90 -7.06 -10.46 14.94
N TRP A 91 -7.05 -9.23 14.46
CA TRP A 91 -7.64 -8.11 15.18
C TRP A 91 -9.05 -7.82 14.65
N VAL A 92 -9.99 -7.57 15.60
CA VAL A 92 -11.38 -7.22 15.29
C VAL A 92 -11.73 -5.87 15.89
N ARG A 93 -12.39 -5.02 15.11
CA ARG A 93 -12.74 -3.64 15.50
C ARG A 93 -13.81 -3.58 16.58
N GLY A 94 -14.89 -4.34 16.46
CA GLY A 94 -16.02 -4.28 17.36
C GLY A 94 -16.83 -2.99 17.27
N ARG A 95 -17.46 -2.59 18.39
CA ARG A 95 -18.29 -1.39 18.49
C ARG A 95 -17.44 -0.16 18.78
N GLU A 96 -17.82 0.98 18.19
CA GLU A 96 -17.16 2.25 18.36
C GLU A 96 -18.18 3.36 18.60
N GLU A 97 -18.03 4.11 19.68
CA GLU A 97 -18.86 5.27 20.03
C GLU A 97 -17.99 6.35 20.64
N GLY A 98 -18.17 7.61 20.23
CA GLY A 98 -17.40 8.71 20.75
C GLY A 98 -18.24 9.98 20.95
N ALA A 99 -17.85 10.77 21.94
CA ALA A 99 -18.36 12.10 22.15
C ALA A 99 -17.36 12.94 22.93
N TRP A 100 -17.42 14.24 22.75
CA TRP A 100 -16.79 15.18 23.68
C TRP A 100 -17.82 15.93 24.50
N ILE A 101 -17.41 16.35 25.68
CA ILE A 101 -18.20 17.12 26.63
C ILE A 101 -17.46 18.43 26.86
N SER A 102 -18.08 19.54 26.46
CA SER A 102 -17.53 20.87 26.68
C SER A 102 -17.56 21.25 28.18
N LYS A 103 -16.86 22.31 28.53
CA LYS A 103 -16.85 22.83 29.90
C LYS A 103 -18.25 23.23 30.40
N SER A 104 -19.12 23.69 29.48
CA SER A 104 -20.52 24.00 29.77
C SER A 104 -21.40 22.77 30.00
N GLY A 105 -20.88 21.55 29.82
CA GLY A 105 -21.60 20.30 29.97
C GLY A 105 -22.34 19.82 28.71
N LYS A 106 -22.21 20.52 27.58
CA LYS A 106 -22.79 20.09 26.30
C LYS A 106 -22.05 18.85 25.78
N ARG A 107 -22.80 17.78 25.57
CA ARG A 107 -22.31 16.54 24.95
C ARG A 107 -22.55 16.59 23.45
N THR A 108 -21.48 16.38 22.65
CA THR A 108 -21.53 16.35 21.18
C THR A 108 -20.98 15.01 20.71
N PRO A 109 -21.78 14.17 20.01
CA PRO A 109 -21.28 12.95 19.38
C PRO A 109 -20.19 13.26 18.35
N VAL A 110 -19.23 12.34 18.24
CA VAL A 110 -18.13 12.42 17.26
C VAL A 110 -17.90 11.03 16.65
N VAL A 111 -17.70 11.00 15.35
CA VAL A 111 -17.29 9.76 14.66
C VAL A 111 -15.83 9.49 15.00
N ILE A 112 -15.59 8.28 15.50
CA ILE A 112 -14.23 7.80 15.80
C ILE A 112 -13.94 6.53 14.99
N SER A 113 -12.67 6.22 14.82
CA SER A 113 -12.23 4.91 14.34
C SER A 113 -11.08 4.41 15.19
N SER A 114 -11.20 3.22 15.75
CA SER A 114 -10.09 2.56 16.46
C SER A 114 -8.90 2.42 15.51
N LEU A 115 -7.72 2.71 16.01
CA LEU A 115 -6.51 2.38 15.26
C LEU A 115 -6.32 0.86 15.27
N GLY A 116 -5.88 0.32 14.14
CA GLY A 116 -5.65 -1.12 14.00
C GLY A 116 -4.64 -1.64 15.02
N ASN A 117 -4.83 -2.83 15.52
CA ASN A 117 -4.09 -3.44 16.63
C ASN A 117 -4.29 -2.74 18.00
N ALA A 118 -5.14 -1.72 18.08
CA ALA A 118 -5.44 -1.08 19.36
C ALA A 118 -6.13 -2.05 20.33
N VAL A 119 -5.91 -1.82 21.64
CA VAL A 119 -6.72 -2.42 22.70
C VAL A 119 -7.99 -1.61 22.87
N GLY A 120 -9.11 -2.29 23.12
CA GLY A 120 -10.40 -1.63 23.40
C GLY A 120 -10.46 -1.05 24.81
N THR A 121 -11.44 -0.15 25.01
CA THR A 121 -11.81 0.32 26.36
C THR A 121 -12.63 -0.71 27.14
N GLY A 122 -13.16 -1.71 26.43
CA GLY A 122 -14.24 -2.57 26.93
C GLY A 122 -15.59 -1.83 26.97
N GLU A 123 -16.62 -2.53 27.44
CA GLU A 123 -18.00 -2.01 27.49
C GLU A 123 -18.16 -0.79 28.41
N GLY A 124 -17.28 -0.64 29.40
CA GLY A 124 -17.33 0.50 30.33
C GLY A 124 -16.88 1.84 29.74
N GLY A 125 -16.25 1.80 28.59
CA GLY A 125 -15.73 2.99 27.91
C GLY A 125 -14.58 3.69 28.67
N LEU A 126 -14.08 4.75 28.10
CA LEU A 126 -13.08 5.65 28.69
C LEU A 126 -13.63 7.07 28.70
N LYS A 127 -13.55 7.74 29.86
CA LYS A 127 -13.93 9.14 30.00
C LYS A 127 -12.83 9.89 30.76
N ALA A 128 -12.22 10.89 30.14
CA ALA A 128 -11.12 11.65 30.74
C ALA A 128 -10.98 13.04 30.12
N PRO A 129 -10.35 13.99 30.84
CA PRO A 129 -9.96 15.28 30.27
C PRO A 129 -9.01 15.11 29.09
N VAL A 130 -9.16 15.96 28.06
CA VAL A 130 -8.30 15.96 26.88
C VAL A 130 -7.08 16.85 27.09
N LEU A 131 -5.91 16.36 26.71
CA LEU A 131 -4.66 17.11 26.63
C LEU A 131 -4.23 17.19 25.17
N MET A 132 -4.29 18.36 24.57
CA MET A 132 -3.85 18.57 23.18
C MET A 132 -2.34 18.70 23.08
N VAL A 133 -1.76 18.01 22.12
CA VAL A 133 -0.33 18.00 21.80
C VAL A 133 -0.16 18.15 20.30
N ASN A 134 0.49 19.24 19.86
CA ASN A 134 0.73 19.47 18.42
C ASN A 134 1.97 18.75 17.91
N HIS A 135 3.02 18.63 18.74
CA HIS A 135 4.25 17.92 18.37
C HIS A 135 4.66 16.92 19.43
N ILE A 136 5.16 15.77 18.99
CA ILE A 136 5.61 14.71 19.90
C ILE A 136 6.68 15.19 20.88
N ASP A 137 7.51 16.15 20.49
CA ASP A 137 8.53 16.72 21.36
C ASP A 137 7.94 17.58 22.48
N ASP A 138 6.74 18.13 22.28
CA ASP A 138 6.02 18.80 23.37
C ASP A 138 5.64 17.80 24.44
N LEU A 139 5.07 16.64 24.05
CA LEU A 139 4.75 15.58 24.98
C LEU A 139 5.99 15.06 25.74
N LYS A 140 7.10 14.89 25.05
CA LYS A 140 8.35 14.41 25.67
C LYS A 140 8.94 15.35 26.73
N ARG A 141 8.58 16.64 26.68
CA ARG A 141 8.98 17.65 27.69
C ARG A 141 8.05 17.71 28.88
N MET A 142 6.85 17.11 28.81
CA MET A 142 5.88 17.09 29.91
C MET A 142 6.28 16.10 31.00
N SER A 143 5.89 16.44 32.22
CA SER A 143 6.02 15.53 33.35
C SER A 143 4.86 14.50 33.35
N PRO A 144 5.05 13.32 33.99
CA PRO A 144 3.95 12.36 34.16
C PRO A 144 2.73 12.96 34.86
N ALA A 145 2.90 13.95 35.78
CA ALA A 145 1.80 14.59 36.47
C ALA A 145 0.87 15.40 35.55
N GLU A 146 1.41 15.93 34.45
CA GLU A 146 0.62 16.68 33.44
C GLU A 146 -0.18 15.77 32.52
N VAL A 147 0.24 14.51 32.33
CA VAL A 147 -0.32 13.59 31.32
C VAL A 147 -1.18 12.49 31.95
N LYS A 148 -0.82 12.04 33.16
CA LYS A 148 -1.44 10.89 33.82
C LYS A 148 -2.97 11.02 33.91
N GLY A 149 -3.66 9.97 33.45
CA GLY A 149 -5.11 9.86 33.50
C GLY A 149 -5.85 10.72 32.48
N LYS A 150 -5.16 11.40 31.57
CA LYS A 150 -5.77 12.18 30.50
C LYS A 150 -5.81 11.39 29.19
N ILE A 151 -6.66 11.81 28.26
CA ILE A 151 -6.64 11.42 26.87
C ILE A 151 -5.73 12.39 26.14
N VAL A 152 -4.64 11.90 25.53
CA VAL A 152 -3.76 12.72 24.72
C VAL A 152 -4.34 12.86 23.31
N PHE A 153 -4.65 14.10 22.91
CA PHE A 153 -5.05 14.41 21.55
C PHE A 153 -3.85 14.88 20.76
N TYR A 154 -3.34 14.02 19.86
CA TYR A 154 -2.29 14.40 18.90
C TYR A 154 -2.90 15.15 17.72
N ASN A 155 -2.73 16.48 17.72
CA ASN A 155 -3.26 17.39 16.72
C ASN A 155 -2.23 17.73 15.63
N PHE A 156 -1.36 16.80 15.28
CA PHE A 156 -0.35 17.01 14.23
C PHE A 156 -1.02 17.02 12.85
N ARG A 157 -0.83 18.12 12.12
CA ARG A 157 -1.47 18.32 10.81
C ARG A 157 -0.63 17.73 9.70
N PHE A 158 -1.32 17.13 8.72
CA PHE A 158 -0.72 16.73 7.45
C PHE A 158 -0.27 17.99 6.70
N ASP A 159 1.00 18.04 6.28
CA ASP A 159 1.52 19.17 5.52
C ASP A 159 1.05 19.09 4.05
N GLN A 160 0.09 19.95 3.72
CA GLN A 160 -0.50 20.00 2.38
C GLN A 160 0.28 20.87 1.38
N THR A 161 1.44 21.40 1.76
CA THR A 161 2.27 22.21 0.85
C THR A 161 3.10 21.33 -0.11
N HIS A 162 3.21 20.04 0.17
CA HIS A 162 3.91 19.09 -0.69
C HIS A 162 3.08 18.73 -1.91
N VAL A 163 3.65 18.91 -3.12
CA VAL A 163 3.03 18.44 -4.37
C VAL A 163 2.95 16.91 -4.42
N ASN A 164 3.97 16.23 -3.90
CA ASN A 164 3.88 14.80 -3.65
C ASN A 164 3.39 14.58 -2.22
N THR A 165 2.17 14.14 -2.08
CA THR A 165 1.49 13.98 -0.78
C THR A 165 2.17 12.96 0.13
N PHE A 166 2.88 11.95 -0.39
CA PHE A 166 3.68 11.02 0.43
C PHE A 166 4.79 11.71 1.24
N GLU A 167 5.25 12.89 0.82
CA GLU A 167 6.22 13.67 1.61
C GLU A 167 5.59 14.26 2.88
N GLY A 168 4.29 14.56 2.85
CA GLY A 168 3.51 14.94 4.04
C GLY A 168 3.12 13.75 4.92
N TYR A 169 2.95 12.56 4.33
CA TYR A 169 2.56 11.35 5.05
C TYR A 169 3.65 10.87 6.03
N GLY A 170 4.90 10.82 5.59
CA GLY A 170 6.01 10.31 6.39
C GLY A 170 6.11 10.92 7.80
N PRO A 171 6.10 12.26 7.96
CA PRO A 171 6.09 12.92 9.27
C PRO A 171 4.86 12.62 10.13
N CYS A 172 3.69 12.37 9.50
CA CYS A 172 2.43 12.14 10.21
C CYS A 172 2.28 10.72 10.75
N VAL A 173 2.78 9.72 10.03
CA VAL A 173 2.51 8.30 10.32
C VAL A 173 2.95 7.89 11.72
N TYR A 174 3.99 8.50 12.29
CA TYR A 174 4.46 8.20 13.63
C TYR A 174 3.42 8.48 14.71
N TYR A 175 2.57 9.52 14.54
CA TYR A 175 1.51 9.87 15.48
C TYR A 175 0.43 8.80 15.57
N ARG A 176 0.26 8.02 14.52
CA ARG A 176 -0.60 6.84 14.48
C ARG A 176 0.15 5.60 15.00
N TRP A 177 1.35 5.33 14.46
CA TRP A 177 2.03 4.06 14.63
C TRP A 177 2.71 3.89 16.00
N GLY A 178 3.43 4.89 16.49
CA GLY A 178 4.29 4.78 17.70
C GLY A 178 3.95 5.73 18.84
N ALA A 179 3.39 6.90 18.54
CA ALA A 179 3.11 7.93 19.55
C ALA A 179 2.13 7.51 20.67
N PRO A 180 1.17 6.58 20.47
CA PRO A 180 0.38 6.05 21.57
C PRO A 180 1.21 5.45 22.71
N SER A 181 2.32 4.80 22.41
CA SER A 181 3.25 4.28 23.43
C SER A 181 3.98 5.38 24.20
N GLU A 182 4.29 6.51 23.56
CA GLU A 182 4.90 7.67 24.26
C GLU A 182 3.92 8.31 25.25
N ALA A 183 2.64 8.37 24.90
CA ALA A 183 1.61 8.83 25.84
C ALA A 183 1.44 7.84 27.01
N ALA A 184 1.41 6.53 26.73
CA ALA A 184 1.32 5.48 27.74
C ALA A 184 2.48 5.52 28.73
N LYS A 185 3.70 5.81 28.29
CA LYS A 185 4.89 5.99 29.11
C LYS A 185 4.69 7.05 30.19
N LEU A 186 3.93 8.11 29.91
CA LEU A 186 3.63 9.19 30.85
C LEU A 186 2.32 8.97 31.62
N GLY A 187 1.66 7.80 31.44
CA GLY A 187 0.46 7.41 32.15
C GLY A 187 -0.84 7.96 31.57
N ALA A 188 -0.88 8.31 30.30
CA ALA A 188 -2.12 8.66 29.60
C ALA A 188 -3.14 7.52 29.70
N ALA A 189 -4.42 7.87 29.76
CA ALA A 189 -5.53 6.90 29.83
C ALA A 189 -5.93 6.38 28.43
N GLY A 190 -5.69 7.17 27.39
CA GLY A 190 -5.98 6.85 26.00
C GLY A 190 -5.42 7.91 25.05
N VAL A 191 -5.56 7.66 23.77
CA VAL A 191 -5.08 8.54 22.70
C VAL A 191 -6.18 8.80 21.68
N VAL A 192 -6.25 10.03 21.21
CA VAL A 192 -7.00 10.46 20.04
C VAL A 192 -6.02 11.07 19.08
N ILE A 193 -6.06 10.69 17.80
CA ILE A 193 -5.25 11.33 16.77
C ILE A 193 -6.12 12.10 15.78
N ARG A 194 -5.61 13.21 15.27
CA ARG A 194 -6.06 13.77 14.01
C ARG A 194 -5.75 12.75 12.92
N SER A 195 -6.68 12.48 12.03
CA SER A 195 -6.48 11.55 10.90
C SER A 195 -5.24 11.94 10.08
N VAL A 196 -4.46 10.92 9.71
CA VAL A 196 -3.32 11.06 8.79
C VAL A 196 -3.87 11.12 7.36
N SER A 197 -4.34 12.30 6.96
CA SER A 197 -5.15 12.48 5.76
C SER A 197 -5.10 13.91 5.25
N THR A 198 -5.35 14.07 3.94
CA THR A 198 -5.62 15.36 3.28
C THR A 198 -7.12 15.66 3.22
N ALA A 199 -7.99 14.70 3.51
CA ALA A 199 -9.44 14.83 3.45
C ALA A 199 -9.98 15.93 4.38
N PHE A 200 -11.02 16.59 3.91
CA PHE A 200 -11.77 17.59 4.67
C PHE A 200 -13.25 17.19 4.78
N ASP A 201 -13.47 16.05 5.43
CA ASP A 201 -14.77 15.47 5.69
C ASP A 201 -14.88 14.93 7.14
N ASP A 202 -16.00 14.27 7.45
CA ASP A 202 -16.28 13.70 8.78
C ASP A 202 -15.79 12.24 8.95
N LYS A 203 -15.02 11.70 7.99
CA LYS A 203 -14.54 10.34 8.00
C LYS A 203 -13.18 10.22 8.70
N PRO A 204 -13.04 9.48 9.80
CA PRO A 204 -11.75 9.21 10.39
C PRO A 204 -10.95 8.19 9.56
N HIS A 205 -9.62 8.36 9.55
CA HIS A 205 -8.69 7.44 8.90
C HIS A 205 -7.99 6.57 9.96
N THR A 206 -8.07 5.26 9.82
CA THR A 206 -7.44 4.27 10.68
C THR A 206 -5.98 4.01 10.30
N GLY A 207 -5.44 2.89 10.68
CA GLY A 207 -4.13 2.33 10.38
C GLY A 207 -3.50 1.75 11.64
N SER A 208 -2.45 0.94 11.49
CA SER A 208 -1.93 0.14 12.58
C SER A 208 -1.16 0.92 13.65
N ILE A 209 -1.22 0.41 14.88
CA ILE A 209 -0.36 0.77 16.02
C ILE A 209 0.68 -0.34 16.23
N SER A 210 1.88 0.08 16.60
CA SER A 210 2.89 -0.81 17.19
C SER A 210 3.14 -0.40 18.64
N TYR A 211 2.57 -1.14 19.58
CA TYR A 211 2.80 -0.89 21.00
C TYR A 211 4.20 -1.28 21.44
N ASP A 212 4.86 -0.39 22.16
CA ASP A 212 6.09 -0.71 22.88
C ASP A 212 5.77 -1.56 24.10
N LYS A 213 6.17 -2.83 24.09
CA LYS A 213 5.91 -3.82 25.14
C LYS A 213 6.43 -3.43 26.54
N ARG A 214 7.26 -2.40 26.64
CA ARG A 214 7.76 -1.86 27.92
C ARG A 214 6.72 -1.04 28.68
N TYR A 215 5.65 -0.61 27.99
CA TYR A 215 4.59 0.24 28.55
C TYR A 215 3.23 -0.40 28.38
N PRO A 216 2.23 -0.02 29.20
CA PRO A 216 0.86 -0.50 29.02
C PRO A 216 0.34 -0.15 27.62
N SER A 217 -0.41 -1.09 27.00
CA SER A 217 -1.21 -0.75 25.82
C SER A 217 -2.43 0.06 26.29
N ILE A 218 -2.70 1.17 25.63
CA ILE A 218 -3.83 2.06 25.94
C ILE A 218 -4.74 2.21 24.71
N PRO A 219 -6.07 2.42 24.90
CA PRO A 219 -6.99 2.64 23.79
C PRO A 219 -6.58 3.83 22.94
N ALA A 220 -6.69 3.69 21.61
CA ALA A 220 -6.32 4.74 20.68
C ALA A 220 -7.28 4.76 19.49
N VAL A 221 -7.78 5.96 19.18
CA VAL A 221 -8.73 6.21 18.11
C VAL A 221 -8.31 7.39 17.24
N ALA A 222 -8.77 7.41 16.00
CA ALA A 222 -8.68 8.57 15.11
C ALA A 222 -10.02 9.32 15.08
N ILE A 223 -9.96 10.62 14.87
CA ILE A 223 -11.07 11.49 14.47
C ILE A 223 -10.75 12.15 13.15
N SER A 224 -11.76 12.55 12.38
CA SER A 224 -11.57 13.24 11.11
C SER A 224 -10.85 14.59 11.27
N ASN A 225 -10.32 15.14 10.18
CA ASN A 225 -9.71 16.48 10.21
C ASN A 225 -10.71 17.58 10.60
N VAL A 226 -11.96 17.48 10.15
CA VAL A 226 -13.03 18.42 10.54
C VAL A 226 -13.30 18.36 12.05
N HIS A 227 -13.49 17.14 12.59
CA HIS A 227 -13.70 16.98 14.03
C HIS A 227 -12.47 17.36 14.86
N ALA A 228 -11.26 17.20 14.33
CA ALA A 228 -10.04 17.62 15.00
C ALA A 228 -9.95 19.17 15.07
N ASP A 229 -10.36 19.89 14.03
CA ASP A 229 -10.45 21.36 14.04
C ASP A 229 -11.53 21.85 15.00
N GLU A 230 -12.70 21.18 15.06
CA GLU A 230 -13.75 21.50 16.03
C GLU A 230 -13.28 21.28 17.47
N LEU A 231 -12.59 20.17 17.75
CA LEU A 231 -12.06 19.87 19.08
C LEU A 231 -11.00 20.92 19.50
N GLU A 232 -10.10 21.28 18.60
CA GLU A 232 -9.10 22.33 18.84
C GLU A 232 -9.78 23.65 19.16
N ALA A 233 -10.75 24.09 18.35
CA ALA A 233 -11.49 25.35 18.57
C ALA A 233 -12.23 25.34 19.92
N LEU A 234 -12.85 24.22 20.29
CA LEU A 234 -13.54 24.07 21.57
C LEU A 234 -12.57 24.15 22.76
N MET A 235 -11.40 23.51 22.66
CA MET A 235 -10.37 23.56 23.70
C MET A 235 -9.78 24.94 23.89
N LEU A 236 -9.56 25.68 22.81
CA LEU A 236 -9.04 27.04 22.86
C LEU A 236 -10.07 28.05 23.36
N GLY A 237 -11.35 27.87 23.01
CA GLY A 237 -12.43 28.76 23.39
C GLY A 237 -12.93 28.57 24.82
N GLU A 238 -13.13 27.32 25.26
CA GLU A 238 -13.72 27.02 26.58
C GLU A 238 -12.68 26.67 27.66
N GLY A 239 -11.44 26.40 27.27
CA GLY A 239 -10.34 26.13 28.20
C GLY A 239 -10.36 24.75 28.86
N GLY A 240 -11.09 23.79 28.27
CA GLY A 240 -11.08 22.40 28.75
C GLY A 240 -12.22 21.57 28.15
N VAL A 241 -11.91 20.36 27.75
CA VAL A 241 -12.83 19.38 27.16
C VAL A 241 -12.60 18.03 27.82
N THR A 242 -13.69 17.30 28.08
CA THR A 242 -13.65 15.88 28.42
C THR A 242 -14.08 15.08 27.20
N MET A 243 -13.35 14.05 26.86
CA MET A 243 -13.78 13.09 25.84
C MET A 243 -14.21 11.79 26.49
N GLU A 244 -15.25 11.20 25.94
CA GLU A 244 -15.68 9.84 26.27
C GLU A 244 -15.76 9.03 24.99
N PHE A 245 -15.24 7.81 25.02
CA PHE A 245 -15.40 6.86 23.93
C PHE A 245 -15.41 5.42 24.41
N THR A 246 -16.13 4.60 23.67
CA THR A 246 -16.19 3.15 23.89
C THR A 246 -15.71 2.45 22.64
N THR A 247 -14.76 1.55 22.79
CA THR A 247 -14.28 0.67 21.73
C THR A 247 -14.20 -0.75 22.28
N THR A 248 -14.71 -1.72 21.52
CA THR A 248 -14.66 -3.14 21.90
C THR A 248 -13.70 -3.95 21.03
N CYS A 249 -12.76 -3.26 20.38
CA CYS A 249 -11.75 -3.90 19.58
C CYS A 249 -10.86 -4.82 20.42
N GLN A 250 -10.40 -5.90 19.80
CA GLN A 250 -9.59 -6.90 20.49
C GLN A 250 -8.67 -7.66 19.53
N MET A 251 -7.53 -8.08 20.04
CA MET A 251 -6.64 -9.00 19.37
C MET A 251 -7.02 -10.43 19.75
N LEU A 252 -7.42 -11.23 18.78
CA LEU A 252 -7.68 -12.67 18.92
C LEU A 252 -6.39 -13.47 18.63
N PRO A 253 -6.36 -14.78 18.87
CA PRO A 253 -5.23 -15.62 18.47
C PRO A 253 -4.96 -15.53 16.97
N ASP A 254 -3.67 -15.59 16.60
CA ASP A 254 -3.25 -15.66 15.20
C ASP A 254 -3.95 -16.80 14.46
N VAL A 255 -4.26 -16.58 13.18
CA VAL A 255 -4.92 -17.57 12.32
C VAL A 255 -4.11 -17.85 11.06
N PRO A 256 -4.27 -19.04 10.43
CA PRO A 256 -3.64 -19.31 9.14
C PRO A 256 -4.29 -18.48 8.03
N SER A 257 -3.46 -18.03 7.09
CA SER A 257 -3.85 -17.38 5.84
C SER A 257 -2.78 -17.66 4.78
N HIS A 258 -2.81 -16.96 3.62
CA HIS A 258 -1.93 -17.28 2.51
C HIS A 258 -1.59 -16.06 1.67
N ASN A 259 -0.34 -15.99 1.16
CA ASN A 259 -0.07 -15.26 -0.06
C ASN A 259 -0.59 -16.05 -1.26
N VAL A 260 -1.10 -15.38 -2.28
CA VAL A 260 -1.49 -16.01 -3.55
C VAL A 260 -0.40 -15.74 -4.59
N VAL A 261 0.11 -16.79 -5.23
CA VAL A 261 1.22 -16.69 -6.17
C VAL A 261 0.84 -17.28 -7.51
N GLY A 262 1.01 -16.49 -8.58
CA GLY A 262 0.83 -16.94 -9.97
C GLY A 262 2.07 -16.70 -10.81
N GLU A 263 2.44 -17.68 -11.66
CA GLU A 263 3.66 -17.64 -12.45
C GLU A 263 3.42 -17.93 -13.92
N ILE A 264 4.19 -17.23 -14.78
CA ILE A 264 4.47 -17.63 -16.15
C ILE A 264 5.97 -17.89 -16.25
N ARG A 265 6.34 -19.14 -16.59
CA ARG A 265 7.73 -19.57 -16.61
C ARG A 265 8.51 -18.93 -17.76
N GLY A 266 9.72 -18.50 -17.46
CA GLY A 266 10.66 -17.96 -18.43
C GLY A 266 11.09 -18.99 -19.48
N SER A 267 11.24 -18.54 -20.74
CA SER A 267 11.62 -19.38 -21.88
C SER A 267 13.13 -19.54 -22.05
N GLU A 268 13.93 -18.58 -21.57
CA GLU A 268 15.39 -18.55 -21.73
C GLU A 268 16.12 -18.64 -20.38
N HIS A 269 15.62 -17.92 -19.36
CA HIS A 269 16.18 -17.83 -18.01
C HIS A 269 15.10 -18.12 -16.95
N PRO A 270 14.57 -19.35 -16.88
CA PRO A 270 13.46 -19.67 -15.98
C PRO A 270 13.82 -19.56 -14.49
N GLU A 271 15.11 -19.60 -14.14
CA GLU A 271 15.62 -19.42 -12.78
C GLU A 271 15.63 -17.95 -12.31
N GLU A 272 15.58 -17.00 -13.25
CA GLU A 272 15.54 -15.56 -12.95
C GLU A 272 14.10 -15.11 -12.80
N ILE A 273 13.74 -14.63 -11.60
CA ILE A 273 12.39 -14.27 -11.24
C ILE A 273 12.25 -12.75 -11.21
N ILE A 274 11.24 -12.25 -11.91
CA ILE A 274 10.72 -10.89 -11.78
C ILE A 274 9.44 -11.01 -10.98
N VAL A 275 9.46 -10.59 -9.71
CA VAL A 275 8.26 -10.57 -8.86
C VAL A 275 7.60 -9.20 -8.91
N PHE A 276 6.28 -9.16 -8.93
CA PHE A 276 5.48 -7.94 -8.83
C PHE A 276 4.19 -8.25 -8.08
N GLY A 277 3.63 -7.23 -7.43
CA GLY A 277 2.44 -7.45 -6.63
C GLY A 277 1.93 -6.21 -5.92
N GLY A 278 1.02 -6.46 -5.02
CA GLY A 278 0.44 -5.58 -4.04
C GLY A 278 -0.16 -6.43 -2.93
N HIS A 279 -0.69 -5.80 -1.88
CA HIS A 279 -1.25 -6.56 -0.77
C HIS A 279 -2.74 -6.86 -0.95
N LEU A 280 -3.12 -8.07 -0.55
CA LEU A 280 -4.49 -8.56 -0.72
C LEU A 280 -5.43 -8.13 0.40
N ASP A 281 -4.90 -7.96 1.61
CA ASP A 281 -5.67 -7.47 2.74
C ASP A 281 -5.98 -5.97 2.61
N SER A 282 -6.91 -5.49 3.39
CA SER A 282 -7.29 -4.07 3.48
C SER A 282 -7.90 -3.76 4.84
N TRP A 283 -7.99 -2.48 5.21
CA TRP A 283 -8.75 -2.07 6.38
C TRP A 283 -10.24 -2.38 6.24
N ASP A 284 -10.88 -2.56 7.40
CA ASP A 284 -12.27 -3.01 7.56
C ASP A 284 -13.32 -1.89 7.53
N ILE A 285 -12.92 -0.65 7.29
CA ILE A 285 -13.81 0.53 7.27
C ILE A 285 -14.15 1.03 5.87
N GLY A 286 -13.45 0.53 4.85
CA GLY A 286 -13.69 0.78 3.43
C GLY A 286 -13.83 -0.53 2.67
N GLU A 287 -13.64 -0.49 1.36
CA GLU A 287 -13.58 -1.67 0.48
C GLU A 287 -12.14 -2.03 0.08
N GLY A 288 -11.16 -1.20 0.46
CA GLY A 288 -9.77 -1.37 0.05
C GLY A 288 -9.59 -1.34 -1.47
N ALA A 289 -10.20 -0.34 -2.12
CA ALA A 289 -10.19 -0.25 -3.58
C ALA A 289 -8.89 0.35 -4.13
N HIS A 290 -8.41 1.43 -3.50
CA HIS A 290 -7.11 2.02 -3.78
C HIS A 290 -6.01 1.32 -2.98
N ASP A 291 -6.30 0.89 -1.75
CA ASP A 291 -5.37 0.34 -0.76
C ASP A 291 -5.76 -1.10 -0.34
N ASP A 292 -5.28 -2.20 -0.99
CA ASP A 292 -4.51 -2.17 -2.24
C ASP A 292 -5.16 -3.06 -3.32
N GLY A 293 -6.50 -3.03 -3.42
CA GLY A 293 -7.22 -3.71 -4.50
C GLY A 293 -6.69 -3.31 -5.88
N ALA A 294 -6.29 -2.04 -6.05
CA ALA A 294 -5.75 -1.52 -7.30
C ALA A 294 -4.45 -2.25 -7.71
N GLY A 295 -3.49 -2.39 -6.80
CA GLY A 295 -2.23 -3.08 -7.08
C GLY A 295 -2.42 -4.57 -7.31
N VAL A 296 -3.30 -5.20 -6.53
CA VAL A 296 -3.68 -6.61 -6.72
C VAL A 296 -4.14 -6.88 -8.14
N VAL A 297 -5.14 -6.13 -8.64
CA VAL A 297 -5.69 -6.37 -9.98
C VAL A 297 -4.73 -5.94 -11.09
N GLN A 298 -3.89 -4.93 -10.86
CA GLN A 298 -2.84 -4.53 -11.80
C GLN A 298 -1.81 -5.65 -11.96
N ALA A 299 -1.40 -6.29 -10.88
CA ALA A 299 -0.46 -7.42 -10.92
C ALA A 299 -1.06 -8.62 -11.67
N MET A 300 -2.31 -8.98 -11.42
CA MET A 300 -3.00 -10.05 -12.16
C MET A 300 -3.15 -9.73 -13.64
N GLU A 301 -3.40 -8.48 -13.99
CA GLU A 301 -3.52 -8.03 -15.38
C GLU A 301 -2.22 -8.17 -16.17
N VAL A 302 -1.06 -8.03 -15.52
CA VAL A 302 0.24 -8.33 -16.16
C VAL A 302 0.27 -9.77 -16.66
N LEU A 303 -0.09 -10.74 -15.81
CA LEU A 303 -0.15 -12.15 -16.20
C LEU A 303 -1.14 -12.37 -17.34
N ARG A 304 -2.34 -11.77 -17.24
CA ARG A 304 -3.40 -11.88 -18.24
C ARG A 304 -2.94 -11.41 -19.62
N VAL A 305 -2.39 -10.19 -19.71
CA VAL A 305 -1.99 -9.63 -20.99
C VAL A 305 -0.86 -10.42 -21.65
N PHE A 306 0.07 -11.00 -20.87
CA PHE A 306 1.11 -11.88 -21.41
C PHE A 306 0.51 -13.15 -22.03
N LYS A 307 -0.43 -13.78 -21.36
CA LYS A 307 -1.11 -14.99 -21.87
C LYS A 307 -1.97 -14.67 -23.09
N GLU A 308 -2.83 -13.66 -23.04
CA GLU A 308 -3.77 -13.34 -24.11
C GLU A 308 -3.10 -12.81 -25.39
N LEU A 309 -1.98 -12.08 -25.26
CA LEU A 309 -1.19 -11.64 -26.40
C LEU A 309 -0.14 -12.68 -26.87
N GLY A 310 -0.02 -13.82 -26.20
CA GLY A 310 0.98 -14.84 -26.51
C GLY A 310 2.41 -14.36 -26.29
N ILE A 311 2.63 -13.41 -25.39
CA ILE A 311 3.97 -12.91 -25.04
C ILE A 311 4.65 -13.97 -24.17
N ARG A 312 5.74 -14.55 -24.69
CA ARG A 312 6.58 -15.47 -23.92
C ARG A 312 7.65 -14.69 -23.17
N PRO A 313 7.59 -14.60 -21.83
CA PRO A 313 8.66 -13.95 -21.10
C PRO A 313 9.96 -14.76 -21.20
N LYS A 314 11.11 -14.08 -21.30
CA LYS A 314 12.41 -14.76 -21.29
C LYS A 314 12.78 -15.22 -19.87
N ARG A 315 12.36 -14.49 -18.86
CA ARG A 315 12.54 -14.74 -17.43
C ARG A 315 11.20 -15.05 -16.80
N THR A 316 11.19 -15.81 -15.73
CA THR A 316 9.96 -16.09 -14.99
C THR A 316 9.36 -14.81 -14.44
N ILE A 317 8.09 -14.58 -14.76
CA ILE A 317 7.31 -13.47 -14.19
C ILE A 317 6.34 -14.05 -13.16
N ARG A 318 6.31 -13.41 -11.98
CA ARG A 318 5.55 -13.91 -10.83
C ARG A 318 4.74 -12.76 -10.21
N ALA A 319 3.43 -12.89 -10.22
CA ALA A 319 2.56 -12.02 -9.43
C ALA A 319 2.39 -12.61 -8.03
N VAL A 320 2.46 -11.76 -7.01
CA VAL A 320 2.21 -12.14 -5.62
C VAL A 320 1.18 -11.17 -5.05
N LEU A 321 0.09 -11.73 -4.51
CA LEU A 321 -0.86 -10.99 -3.70
C LEU A 321 -0.46 -11.25 -2.24
N PHE A 322 0.20 -10.28 -1.64
CA PHE A 322 0.73 -10.40 -0.28
C PHE A 322 -0.39 -10.31 0.75
N MET A 323 -0.26 -11.05 1.83
CA MET A 323 -1.23 -11.04 2.92
C MET A 323 -0.62 -10.39 4.15
N ASN A 324 -1.39 -9.52 4.83
CA ASN A 324 -1.03 -8.89 6.07
C ASN A 324 0.00 -7.74 5.93
N GLU A 325 -0.14 -6.90 4.95
CA GLU A 325 0.60 -5.63 4.88
C GLU A 325 0.12 -4.69 5.98
N GLU A 326 -1.18 -4.44 6.05
CA GLU A 326 -1.86 -3.40 6.83
C GLU A 326 -1.53 -3.40 8.32
N ASN A 327 -1.37 -4.60 8.89
CA ASN A 327 -1.13 -4.70 10.33
C ASN A 327 -0.04 -5.71 10.73
N GLY A 328 0.93 -5.99 9.84
CA GLY A 328 2.00 -6.89 10.24
C GLY A 328 3.13 -7.23 9.28
N LEU A 329 2.98 -7.13 7.96
CA LEU A 329 3.95 -7.55 6.91
C LEU A 329 4.32 -9.04 6.93
N ARG A 330 3.51 -9.92 7.52
CA ARG A 330 3.89 -11.32 7.71
C ARG A 330 3.96 -12.09 6.39
N GLY A 331 3.08 -11.76 5.42
CA GLY A 331 3.11 -12.35 4.08
C GLY A 331 4.40 -12.05 3.34
N ALA A 332 4.83 -10.81 3.34
CA ALA A 332 6.08 -10.36 2.73
C ALA A 332 7.32 -11.00 3.38
N LEU A 333 7.35 -11.07 4.71
CA LEU A 333 8.41 -11.73 5.46
C LEU A 333 8.47 -13.23 5.15
N ARG A 334 7.30 -13.88 5.08
CA ARG A 334 7.20 -15.31 4.74
C ARG A 334 7.62 -15.59 3.31
N TYR A 335 7.25 -14.71 2.37
CA TYR A 335 7.70 -14.83 0.98
C TYR A 335 9.23 -14.78 0.88
N ALA A 336 9.87 -13.82 1.53
CA ALA A 336 11.33 -13.70 1.53
C ALA A 336 12.02 -14.89 2.23
N GLU A 337 11.44 -15.42 3.32
CA GLU A 337 11.93 -16.62 3.99
C GLU A 337 11.91 -17.83 3.06
N LEU A 338 10.79 -18.08 2.38
CA LEU A 338 10.64 -19.18 1.44
C LEU A 338 11.56 -19.03 0.23
N ALA A 339 11.72 -17.82 -0.28
CA ALA A 339 12.67 -17.51 -1.35
C ALA A 339 14.10 -17.88 -0.96
N LYS A 340 14.48 -17.64 0.31
CA LYS A 340 15.79 -18.08 0.85
C LYS A 340 15.91 -19.59 0.94
N GLN A 341 14.89 -20.26 1.48
CA GLN A 341 14.88 -21.71 1.63
C GLN A 341 15.01 -22.42 0.29
N ASN A 342 14.36 -21.86 -0.74
CA ASN A 342 14.36 -22.43 -2.10
C ASN A 342 15.54 -21.93 -2.96
N ALA A 343 16.42 -21.10 -2.43
CA ALA A 343 17.52 -20.45 -3.16
C ALA A 343 17.06 -19.74 -4.46
N GLU A 344 15.90 -19.07 -4.41
CA GLU A 344 15.32 -18.39 -5.56
C GLU A 344 16.13 -17.13 -5.95
N LYS A 345 16.27 -16.90 -7.25
CA LYS A 345 17.00 -15.75 -7.81
C LYS A 345 16.02 -14.66 -8.25
N HIS A 346 15.71 -13.72 -7.39
CA HIS A 346 14.92 -12.53 -7.73
C HIS A 346 15.83 -11.45 -8.33
N ILE A 347 15.60 -11.12 -9.61
CA ILE A 347 16.37 -10.08 -10.31
C ILE A 347 15.72 -8.71 -10.22
N LEU A 348 14.43 -8.65 -9.90
CA LEU A 348 13.65 -7.44 -9.67
C LEU A 348 12.41 -7.77 -8.85
N ALA A 349 12.04 -6.86 -7.95
CA ALA A 349 10.72 -6.84 -7.31
C ALA A 349 10.04 -5.49 -7.56
N ILE A 350 8.76 -5.51 -7.97
CA ILE A 350 7.96 -4.30 -8.22
C ILE A 350 6.70 -4.35 -7.37
N GLU A 351 6.38 -3.25 -6.69
CA GLU A 351 5.15 -3.12 -5.92
C GLU A 351 4.26 -2.02 -6.50
N SER A 352 2.97 -2.28 -6.52
CA SER A 352 1.94 -1.29 -6.80
C SER A 352 1.06 -1.16 -5.58
N ASP A 353 1.38 -0.18 -4.72
CA ASP A 353 0.71 0.11 -3.46
C ASP A 353 0.75 1.63 -3.21
N ALA A 354 0.06 2.36 -4.07
CA ALA A 354 -0.10 3.82 -3.97
C ALA A 354 -1.40 4.28 -4.65
N GLY A 355 -2.32 3.34 -4.87
CA GLY A 355 -3.64 3.57 -5.45
C GLY A 355 -3.74 3.40 -6.96
N GLY A 356 -4.99 3.46 -7.45
CA GLY A 356 -5.36 3.23 -8.84
C GLY A 356 -5.45 4.49 -9.71
N ALA A 357 -4.79 5.60 -9.34
CA ALA A 357 -4.77 6.83 -10.11
C ALA A 357 -3.81 6.76 -11.32
N THR A 358 -3.76 7.83 -12.13
CA THR A 358 -2.94 7.87 -13.33
C THR A 358 -1.45 7.71 -13.01
N PRO A 359 -0.75 6.70 -13.56
CA PRO A 359 0.68 6.52 -13.30
C PRO A 359 1.50 7.62 -14.00
N TYR A 360 2.55 8.09 -13.34
CA TYR A 360 3.50 9.03 -13.91
C TYR A 360 4.97 8.58 -13.85
N GLY A 361 5.27 7.47 -13.18
CA GLY A 361 6.64 6.99 -13.05
C GLY A 361 6.81 5.71 -12.25
N PHE A 362 8.07 5.44 -11.95
CA PHE A 362 8.51 4.38 -11.05
C PHE A 362 9.57 4.92 -10.10
N SER A 363 9.47 4.62 -8.81
CA SER A 363 10.57 4.79 -7.87
C SER A 363 11.58 3.65 -8.05
N LEU A 364 12.86 3.94 -7.86
CA LEU A 364 13.95 2.99 -8.10
C LEU A 364 14.74 2.79 -6.81
N GLY A 365 14.94 1.54 -6.43
CA GLY A 365 15.76 1.14 -5.30
C GLY A 365 16.74 0.05 -5.73
N MET A 366 17.76 0.43 -6.50
CA MET A 366 18.73 -0.48 -7.11
C MET A 366 20.12 0.19 -7.21
N ASP A 367 21.10 -0.49 -7.79
CA ASP A 367 22.41 0.11 -7.99
C ASP A 367 22.42 1.10 -9.17
N PRO A 368 23.42 2.03 -9.23
CA PRO A 368 23.46 3.07 -10.26
C PRO A 368 23.50 2.54 -11.70
N GLY A 369 24.09 1.37 -11.94
CA GLY A 369 24.14 0.76 -13.27
C GLY A 369 22.77 0.30 -13.74
N GLN A 370 22.02 -0.33 -12.83
CA GLN A 370 20.65 -0.76 -13.06
C GLN A 370 19.71 0.43 -13.23
N GLU A 371 19.84 1.47 -12.39
CA GLU A 371 19.08 2.72 -12.56
C GLU A 371 19.31 3.36 -13.92
N ALA A 372 20.57 3.45 -14.37
CA ALA A 372 20.91 4.01 -15.68
C ALA A 372 20.25 3.23 -16.82
N LYS A 373 20.21 1.89 -16.70
CA LYS A 373 19.53 1.03 -17.67
C LYS A 373 18.04 1.30 -17.73
N VAL A 374 17.37 1.35 -16.57
CA VAL A 374 15.92 1.62 -16.48
C VAL A 374 15.59 3.02 -17.01
N ARG A 375 16.36 4.05 -16.62
CA ARG A 375 16.21 5.42 -17.12
C ARG A 375 16.42 5.50 -18.64
N GLY A 376 17.25 4.62 -19.21
CA GLY A 376 17.43 4.50 -20.66
C GLY A 376 16.14 4.11 -21.42
N TRP A 377 15.19 3.46 -20.75
CA TRP A 377 13.89 3.12 -21.33
C TRP A 377 12.84 4.23 -21.24
N ARG A 378 13.13 5.35 -20.59
CA ARG A 378 12.19 6.46 -20.38
C ARG A 378 11.47 6.89 -21.66
N GLN A 379 12.19 6.97 -22.79
CA GLN A 379 11.60 7.40 -24.07
C GLN A 379 10.48 6.46 -24.56
N LEU A 380 10.52 5.18 -24.22
CA LEU A 380 9.48 4.20 -24.54
C LEU A 380 8.20 4.41 -23.73
N PHE A 381 8.32 4.98 -22.54
CA PHE A 381 7.21 5.24 -21.62
C PHE A 381 6.53 6.60 -21.82
N LEU A 382 7.19 7.59 -22.43
CA LEU A 382 6.62 8.93 -22.64
C LEU A 382 5.24 8.92 -23.34
N PRO A 383 4.97 8.05 -24.35
CA PRO A 383 3.65 7.98 -24.99
C PRO A 383 2.50 7.59 -24.05
N TYR A 384 2.81 7.07 -22.85
CA TYR A 384 1.86 6.63 -21.82
C TYR A 384 1.83 7.56 -20.61
N ASN A 385 2.45 8.74 -20.71
CA ASN A 385 2.59 9.74 -19.65
C ASN A 385 3.39 9.25 -18.42
N VAL A 386 4.21 8.22 -18.58
CA VAL A 386 5.13 7.71 -17.54
C VAL A 386 6.51 8.27 -17.81
N TYR A 387 6.94 9.25 -17.02
CA TYR A 387 8.13 10.05 -17.32
C TYR A 387 9.12 10.19 -16.15
N ASN A 388 8.68 9.87 -14.92
CA ASN A 388 9.51 10.06 -13.73
C ASN A 388 10.14 8.73 -13.30
N PHE A 389 11.48 8.70 -13.30
CA PHE A 389 12.32 7.59 -12.84
C PHE A 389 13.43 8.10 -11.91
N GLU A 390 13.20 9.25 -11.28
CA GLU A 390 14.23 9.94 -10.49
C GLU A 390 14.05 9.71 -8.97
N ARG A 391 12.90 9.17 -8.52
CA ARG A 391 12.65 8.92 -7.10
C ARG A 391 13.30 7.64 -6.63
N HIS A 392 13.86 7.68 -5.45
CA HIS A 392 14.30 6.48 -4.74
C HIS A 392 13.14 5.87 -3.96
N GLY A 393 13.02 4.53 -4.00
CA GLY A 393 11.97 3.85 -3.28
C GLY A 393 11.79 2.41 -3.74
N GLY A 394 10.74 1.81 -3.27
CA GLY A 394 10.24 0.46 -3.53
C GLY A 394 8.86 0.37 -2.92
N GLY A 395 8.60 -0.66 -2.13
CA GLY A 395 7.36 -0.84 -1.39
C GLY A 395 7.59 -1.63 -0.11
N ALA A 396 6.54 -1.75 0.70
CA ALA A 396 6.60 -2.40 2.00
C ALA A 396 6.77 -3.91 1.85
N ASP A 397 6.00 -4.55 0.97
CA ASP A 397 5.98 -5.99 0.77
C ASP A 397 7.23 -6.54 0.07
N ILE A 398 7.84 -5.76 -0.80
CA ILE A 398 9.10 -6.14 -1.46
C ILE A 398 10.34 -5.76 -0.65
N GLY A 399 10.17 -4.97 0.40
CA GLY A 399 11.24 -4.54 1.31
C GLY A 399 12.05 -5.70 1.92
N PRO A 400 11.42 -6.81 2.37
CA PRO A 400 12.15 -7.98 2.88
C PRO A 400 13.11 -8.60 1.86
N LEU A 401 12.74 -8.70 0.58
CA LEU A 401 13.62 -9.19 -0.48
C LEU A 401 14.85 -8.29 -0.65
N ARG A 402 14.64 -6.96 -0.66
CA ARG A 402 15.75 -6.00 -0.73
C ARG A 402 16.69 -6.13 0.46
N ARG A 403 16.14 -6.17 1.68
CA ARG A 403 16.96 -6.26 2.91
C ARG A 403 17.74 -7.57 3.01
N GLN A 404 17.15 -8.69 2.55
CA GLN A 404 17.73 -10.01 2.72
C GLN A 404 18.70 -10.39 1.59
N PHE A 405 18.42 -9.98 0.36
CA PHE A 405 19.17 -10.43 -0.84
C PHE A 405 19.79 -9.28 -1.64
N GLY A 406 19.51 -8.02 -1.30
CA GLY A 406 19.88 -6.89 -2.13
C GLY A 406 19.10 -6.82 -3.45
N THR A 407 17.96 -7.51 -3.54
CA THR A 407 17.13 -7.51 -4.75
C THR A 407 16.80 -6.08 -5.16
N PRO A 408 17.01 -5.70 -6.43
CA PRO A 408 16.53 -4.43 -6.97
C PRO A 408 15.03 -4.30 -6.77
N VAL A 409 14.56 -3.11 -6.37
CA VAL A 409 13.14 -2.86 -6.13
C VAL A 409 12.65 -1.65 -6.92
N MET A 410 11.38 -1.64 -7.26
CA MET A 410 10.66 -0.52 -7.86
C MET A 410 9.29 -0.38 -7.21
N GLY A 411 8.76 0.85 -7.14
CA GLY A 411 7.36 1.12 -6.83
C GLY A 411 6.69 1.82 -8.02
N LEU A 412 5.50 1.37 -8.42
CA LEU A 412 4.69 2.13 -9.38
C LEU A 412 4.22 3.43 -8.71
N MET A 413 4.38 4.56 -9.40
CA MET A 413 4.00 5.88 -8.87
C MET A 413 2.80 6.43 -9.64
N PRO A 414 1.57 6.29 -9.11
CA PRO A 414 0.42 7.02 -9.58
C PRO A 414 0.37 8.45 -9.02
N ASP A 415 -0.49 9.29 -9.59
CA ASP A 415 -0.84 10.60 -9.03
C ASP A 415 -1.44 10.43 -7.62
N SER A 416 -0.77 11.00 -6.64
CA SER A 416 -1.12 10.85 -5.23
C SER A 416 -1.99 11.97 -4.66
N GLN A 417 -2.45 12.92 -5.49
CA GLN A 417 -3.15 14.13 -5.02
C GLN A 417 -4.42 13.82 -4.21
N ARG A 418 -5.10 12.72 -4.53
CA ARG A 418 -6.33 12.29 -3.87
C ARG A 418 -6.17 11.04 -3.03
N TYR A 419 -4.98 10.42 -3.01
CA TYR A 419 -4.78 9.14 -2.33
C TYR A 419 -5.10 9.24 -0.83
N PHE A 420 -4.56 10.26 -0.15
CA PHE A 420 -4.78 10.45 1.28
C PHE A 420 -6.16 11.05 1.64
N ASP A 421 -7.02 11.33 0.67
CA ASP A 421 -8.44 11.58 0.92
C ASP A 421 -9.22 10.26 1.13
N MET A 422 -8.68 9.14 0.66
CA MET A 422 -9.33 7.83 0.66
C MET A 422 -8.63 6.79 1.53
N HIS A 423 -7.28 6.76 1.49
CA HIS A 423 -6.41 5.84 2.18
C HIS A 423 -6.82 5.62 3.65
N HIS A 424 -7.08 4.37 4.04
CA HIS A 424 -7.44 3.95 5.39
C HIS A 424 -8.76 4.56 5.91
N SER A 425 -9.72 4.87 5.06
CA SER A 425 -11.00 5.45 5.42
C SER A 425 -12.19 4.76 4.75
N ALA A 426 -13.40 5.12 5.17
CA ALA A 426 -14.64 4.68 4.53
C ALA A 426 -14.82 5.21 3.10
N ASN A 427 -13.95 6.11 2.65
CA ASN A 427 -13.94 6.62 1.27
C ASN A 427 -13.14 5.74 0.30
N ASP A 428 -12.39 4.74 0.80
CA ASP A 428 -11.68 3.81 -0.07
C ASP A 428 -12.62 2.74 -0.62
N VAL A 429 -13.39 3.14 -1.62
CA VAL A 429 -14.42 2.33 -2.28
C VAL A 429 -14.21 2.31 -3.80
N PHE A 430 -14.76 1.29 -4.44
CA PHE A 430 -14.66 1.06 -5.89
C PHE A 430 -15.05 2.28 -6.72
N GLU A 431 -16.09 3.02 -6.33
CA GLU A 431 -16.61 4.19 -7.03
C GLU A 431 -15.60 5.34 -7.14
N ASN A 432 -14.59 5.35 -6.27
CA ASN A 432 -13.53 6.36 -6.28
C ASN A 432 -12.36 5.98 -7.19
N VAL A 433 -12.33 4.75 -7.74
CA VAL A 433 -11.31 4.30 -8.70
C VAL A 433 -11.75 4.57 -10.13
N HIS A 434 -10.98 5.36 -10.86
CA HIS A 434 -11.29 5.65 -12.25
C HIS A 434 -10.78 4.54 -13.17
N ARG A 435 -11.70 3.89 -13.91
CA ARG A 435 -11.40 2.73 -14.78
C ARG A 435 -10.17 2.90 -15.67
N ARG A 436 -10.07 4.05 -16.36
CA ARG A 436 -8.98 4.28 -17.31
C ARG A 436 -7.64 4.45 -16.62
N GLU A 437 -7.63 5.12 -15.48
CA GLU A 437 -6.41 5.37 -14.70
C GLU A 437 -5.83 4.06 -14.14
N LEU A 438 -6.69 3.21 -13.57
CA LEU A 438 -6.33 1.87 -13.13
C LEU A 438 -5.69 1.04 -14.26
N CYS A 439 -6.32 1.05 -15.45
CA CYS A 439 -5.81 0.34 -16.61
C CYS A 439 -4.47 0.92 -17.14
N LEU A 440 -4.24 2.22 -16.99
CA LEU A 440 -2.95 2.83 -17.32
C LEU A 440 -1.86 2.36 -16.35
N GLY A 441 -2.18 2.21 -15.05
CA GLY A 441 -1.27 1.62 -14.05
C GLY A 441 -0.88 0.19 -14.42
N ALA A 442 -1.87 -0.66 -14.69
CA ALA A 442 -1.65 -2.03 -15.16
C ALA A 442 -0.80 -2.08 -16.44
N SER A 443 -1.06 -1.16 -17.38
CA SER A 443 -0.28 -1.06 -18.62
C SER A 443 1.19 -0.69 -18.36
N ALA A 444 1.44 0.31 -17.50
CA ALA A 444 2.80 0.73 -17.16
C ALA A 444 3.57 -0.42 -16.48
N LEU A 445 2.93 -1.12 -15.54
CA LEU A 445 3.51 -2.28 -14.87
C LEU A 445 3.84 -3.41 -15.85
N ALA A 446 2.90 -3.78 -16.73
CA ALA A 446 3.10 -4.83 -17.75
C ALA A 446 4.20 -4.47 -18.74
N GLN A 447 4.32 -3.21 -19.13
CA GLN A 447 5.37 -2.72 -20.01
C GLN A 447 6.76 -2.78 -19.35
N MET A 448 6.85 -2.45 -18.05
CA MET A 448 8.11 -2.57 -17.30
C MET A 448 8.52 -4.04 -17.16
N VAL A 449 7.60 -4.91 -16.78
CA VAL A 449 7.84 -6.36 -16.70
C VAL A 449 8.28 -6.93 -18.05
N TYR A 450 7.67 -6.49 -19.16
CA TYR A 450 8.07 -6.88 -20.50
C TYR A 450 9.53 -6.52 -20.79
N LEU A 451 9.94 -5.28 -20.53
CA LEU A 451 11.30 -4.81 -20.80
C LEU A 451 12.32 -5.55 -19.93
N VAL A 452 12.06 -5.69 -18.63
CA VAL A 452 12.98 -6.40 -17.73
C VAL A 452 13.01 -7.90 -18.06
N SER A 453 11.89 -8.50 -18.39
CA SER A 453 11.88 -9.89 -18.85
C SER A 453 12.73 -10.11 -20.12
N THR A 454 12.71 -9.14 -21.02
CA THR A 454 13.43 -9.21 -22.30
C THR A 454 14.93 -8.96 -22.12
N TYR A 455 15.32 -7.95 -21.33
CA TYR A 455 16.70 -7.44 -21.30
C TYR A 455 17.43 -7.68 -19.96
N GLY A 456 16.75 -8.10 -18.91
CA GLY A 456 17.28 -8.14 -17.55
C GLY A 456 17.52 -6.73 -16.97
N LEU A 457 18.17 -6.68 -15.81
CA LEU A 457 18.69 -5.45 -15.18
C LEU A 457 20.21 -5.44 -15.15
#